data_5165c038dfd3ac30acd8a5ca2ec36ac8
#
_entry.id   5165c038dfd3ac30acd8a5ca2ec36ac8
#
_cell.length_a   1.000
_cell.length_b   1.000
_cell.length_c   1.000
_cell.angle_alpha   90.00
_cell.angle_beta   90.00
_cell.angle_gamma   90.00
#
_symmetry.space_group_name_H-M   'P 1'
#
loop_
_entity.id
_entity.type
_entity.pdbx_description
1 polymer ?
#
loop_
_entity_poly.entity_id
_entity_poly.type
_entity_poly.pdbx_seq_one_letter_code
_entity_poly.pdbx_strand_id
1 'polypeptide(L)'
;MPKEADSPKKLHSNRAALTHKVGYALRHPERVGPYVRRAGRDAWLRLRHPDHIGYYRAVMAHDTRRDPEAAVGSRSHDRWLALGRMQFDYLLEHGLRPEHRMLDIGCGNLRGGWRFIDHLDTGHYYGIDISPDILIAAKRTLTRRGLQAKLPHLTLTGDLRLDFLPDDHFDVVHAHSVFSHSPLSVIDECLAHVGRVLTDTGFFDFTFDRTEGTEHQVLREDFYYRTDTLLTLAAQHRLHARFMEDWEKQPHGQSKIRVSRSPLPS
;
A
#
# COMPACT_ATOMS: atom_id res chain seq x y z
N MET A 1 -20.33 -42.92 6.37
CA MET A 1 -19.17 -42.10 5.97
C MET A 1 -18.46 -41.66 7.24
N PRO A 2 -17.21 -42.08 7.48
CA PRO A 2 -16.49 -41.69 8.70
C PRO A 2 -15.96 -40.26 8.60
N LYS A 3 -16.07 -39.52 9.72
CA LYS A 3 -15.47 -38.21 9.92
C LYS A 3 -13.95 -38.35 9.91
N GLU A 4 -13.26 -37.62 9.02
CA GLU A 4 -11.81 -37.49 9.04
C GLU A 4 -11.35 -36.89 10.38
N ALA A 5 -10.50 -37.63 11.06
CA ALA A 5 -9.89 -37.21 12.31
C ALA A 5 -8.88 -36.09 12.05
N ASP A 6 -9.02 -35.00 12.77
CA ASP A 6 -8.15 -33.80 12.71
C ASP A 6 -6.69 -34.20 13.00
N SER A 7 -5.80 -33.87 12.05
CA SER A 7 -4.42 -34.37 12.00
C SER A 7 -3.57 -33.79 13.12
N PRO A 8 -2.78 -34.55 13.88
CA PRO A 8 -1.99 -34.07 15.03
C PRO A 8 -0.93 -32.97 14.68
N LYS A 9 -0.59 -32.82 13.39
CA LYS A 9 0.34 -31.76 12.93
C LYS A 9 -0.22 -30.34 13.06
N LYS A 10 -1.54 -30.12 12.95
CA LYS A 10 -2.17 -28.81 13.15
C LYS A 10 -2.19 -28.37 14.62
N LEU A 11 -2.30 -29.30 15.56
CA LEU A 11 -2.28 -28.98 16.99
C LEU A 11 -0.89 -28.56 17.50
N HIS A 12 0.19 -29.15 16.98
CA HIS A 12 1.56 -28.80 17.35
C HIS A 12 1.99 -27.44 16.79
N SER A 13 1.58 -27.09 15.57
CA SER A 13 1.82 -25.79 14.95
C SER A 13 1.16 -24.65 15.75
N ASN A 14 -0.07 -24.82 16.19
CA ASN A 14 -0.79 -23.82 16.97
C ASN A 14 -0.23 -23.61 18.39
N ARG A 15 0.29 -24.66 19.03
CA ARG A 15 0.94 -24.54 20.35
C ARG A 15 2.28 -23.81 20.28
N ALA A 16 3.11 -24.09 19.30
CA ALA A 16 4.39 -23.38 19.09
C ALA A 16 4.16 -21.90 18.76
N ALA A 17 3.18 -21.57 17.94
CA ALA A 17 2.79 -20.20 17.65
C ALA A 17 2.24 -19.45 18.88
N LEU A 18 1.49 -20.14 19.73
CA LEU A 18 0.93 -19.55 20.95
C LEU A 18 2.03 -19.29 22.01
N THR A 19 2.96 -20.23 22.21
CA THR A 19 4.11 -20.05 23.13
C THR A 19 5.03 -18.92 22.68
N HIS A 20 5.27 -18.77 21.36
CA HIS A 20 6.04 -17.66 20.84
C HIS A 20 5.34 -16.30 21.08
N LYS A 21 4.02 -16.23 20.83
CA LYS A 21 3.22 -15.01 21.11
C LYS A 21 3.20 -14.63 22.58
N VAL A 22 3.04 -15.62 23.47
CA VAL A 22 3.08 -15.39 24.93
C VAL A 22 4.47 -14.95 25.37
N GLY A 23 5.54 -15.59 24.89
CA GLY A 23 6.92 -15.20 25.17
C GLY A 23 7.27 -13.81 24.66
N TYR A 24 6.72 -13.42 23.51
CA TYR A 24 6.87 -12.06 22.99
C TYR A 24 6.13 -11.02 23.84
N ALA A 25 4.88 -11.32 24.22
CA ALA A 25 4.06 -10.44 25.05
C ALA A 25 4.68 -10.18 26.44
N LEU A 26 5.29 -11.20 27.03
CA LEU A 26 6.00 -11.08 28.31
C LEU A 26 7.27 -10.21 28.22
N ARG A 27 7.95 -10.21 27.05
CA ARG A 27 9.14 -9.37 26.82
C ARG A 27 8.79 -7.93 26.41
N HIS A 28 7.56 -7.69 25.94
CA HIS A 28 7.11 -6.40 25.43
C HIS A 28 5.73 -6.02 25.99
N PRO A 29 5.58 -5.88 27.34
CA PRO A 29 4.29 -5.63 27.96
C PRO A 29 3.64 -4.31 27.48
N GLU A 30 4.46 -3.32 27.09
CA GLU A 30 4.00 -2.03 26.55
C GLU A 30 3.24 -2.18 25.20
N ARG A 31 3.45 -3.29 24.47
CA ARG A 31 2.78 -3.56 23.18
C ARG A 31 1.48 -4.34 23.33
N VAL A 32 1.25 -4.98 24.47
CA VAL A 32 0.07 -5.83 24.71
C VAL A 32 -1.22 -5.00 24.69
N GLY A 33 -1.27 -3.89 25.39
CA GLY A 33 -2.45 -3.03 25.46
C GLY A 33 -2.89 -2.46 24.10
N PRO A 34 -1.97 -1.89 23.32
CA PRO A 34 -2.26 -1.47 21.93
C PRO A 34 -2.74 -2.61 21.04
N TYR A 35 -2.12 -3.80 21.13
CA TYR A 35 -2.52 -4.96 20.35
C TYR A 35 -3.94 -5.44 20.70
N VAL A 36 -4.28 -5.54 21.99
CA VAL A 36 -5.62 -5.98 22.45
C VAL A 36 -6.70 -5.00 21.98
N ARG A 37 -6.45 -3.69 22.04
CA ARG A 37 -7.36 -2.67 21.51
C ARG A 37 -7.56 -2.79 20.00
N ARG A 38 -6.46 -3.00 19.26
CA ARG A 38 -6.49 -3.22 17.80
C ARG A 38 -7.27 -4.49 17.46
N ALA A 39 -7.02 -5.59 18.17
CA ALA A 39 -7.72 -6.87 17.97
C ALA A 39 -9.22 -6.78 18.29
N GLY A 40 -9.61 -6.05 19.34
CA GLY A 40 -11.02 -5.80 19.68
C GLY A 40 -11.73 -4.97 18.60
N ARG A 41 -11.09 -3.92 18.09
CA ARG A 41 -11.57 -3.12 16.95
C ARG A 41 -11.71 -4.00 15.69
N ASP A 42 -10.69 -4.79 15.37
CA ASP A 42 -10.69 -5.72 14.24
C ASP A 42 -11.86 -6.69 14.31
N ALA A 43 -12.08 -7.33 15.44
CA ALA A 43 -13.19 -8.27 15.62
C ALA A 43 -14.57 -7.60 15.40
N TRP A 44 -14.75 -6.39 15.94
CA TRP A 44 -15.99 -5.64 15.77
C TRP A 44 -16.21 -5.18 14.32
N LEU A 45 -15.17 -4.70 13.65
CA LEU A 45 -15.24 -4.27 12.25
C LEU A 45 -15.51 -5.43 11.29
N ARG A 46 -14.95 -6.64 11.56
CA ARG A 46 -15.21 -7.86 10.78
C ARG A 46 -16.68 -8.25 10.75
N LEU A 47 -17.38 -8.07 11.87
CA LEU A 47 -18.81 -8.35 11.94
C LEU A 47 -19.66 -7.40 11.10
N ARG A 48 -19.21 -6.14 10.94
CA ARG A 48 -19.93 -5.09 10.20
C ARG A 48 -19.55 -4.99 8.74
N HIS A 49 -18.31 -5.34 8.41
CA HIS A 49 -17.73 -5.22 7.07
C HIS A 49 -17.10 -6.55 6.67
N PRO A 50 -17.87 -7.46 6.05
CA PRO A 50 -17.37 -8.79 5.66
C PRO A 50 -16.31 -8.70 4.54
N ASP A 51 -16.42 -7.73 3.64
CA ASP A 51 -15.43 -7.47 2.59
C ASP A 51 -14.23 -6.67 3.11
N HIS A 52 -13.08 -6.81 2.43
CA HIS A 52 -11.84 -6.15 2.85
C HIS A 52 -11.91 -4.62 2.66
N ILE A 53 -12.51 -4.15 1.57
CA ILE A 53 -12.56 -2.73 1.23
C ILE A 53 -13.42 -1.96 2.23
N GLY A 54 -14.61 -2.46 2.54
CA GLY A 54 -15.49 -1.88 3.56
C GLY A 54 -14.83 -1.88 4.95
N TYR A 55 -14.14 -2.99 5.30
CA TYR A 55 -13.37 -3.07 6.53
C TYR A 55 -12.26 -2.02 6.59
N TYR A 56 -11.41 -1.94 5.56
CA TYR A 56 -10.27 -1.02 5.55
C TYR A 56 -10.71 0.45 5.47
N ARG A 57 -11.79 0.75 4.74
CA ARG A 57 -12.44 2.09 4.79
C ARG A 57 -12.84 2.49 6.20
N ALA A 58 -13.43 1.58 6.97
CA ALA A 58 -13.86 1.86 8.34
C ALA A 58 -12.65 2.06 9.27
N VAL A 59 -11.55 1.31 9.08
CA VAL A 59 -10.27 1.54 9.77
C VAL A 59 -9.75 2.94 9.44
N MET A 60 -9.63 3.28 8.17
CA MET A 60 -9.13 4.58 7.70
C MET A 60 -10.00 5.75 8.18
N ALA A 61 -11.33 5.62 8.14
CA ALA A 61 -12.23 6.65 8.64
C ALA A 61 -12.03 6.93 10.14
N HIS A 62 -11.87 5.87 10.94
CA HIS A 62 -11.62 6.01 12.38
C HIS A 62 -10.26 6.68 12.66
N ASP A 63 -9.20 6.19 12.00
CA ASP A 63 -7.83 6.63 12.26
C ASP A 63 -7.60 8.07 11.71
N THR A 64 -8.15 8.38 10.52
CA THR A 64 -8.03 9.73 9.91
C THR A 64 -8.71 10.81 10.73
N ARG A 65 -9.88 10.53 11.32
CA ARG A 65 -10.59 11.51 12.18
C ARG A 65 -9.79 11.84 13.44
N ARG A 66 -9.00 10.89 13.92
CA ARG A 66 -8.16 11.06 15.10
C ARG A 66 -6.86 11.79 14.75
N ASP A 67 -6.13 11.30 13.75
CA ASP A 67 -4.86 11.85 13.29
C ASP A 67 -4.59 11.40 11.85
N PRO A 68 -4.74 12.29 10.85
CA PRO A 68 -4.52 11.95 9.44
C PRO A 68 -3.08 11.54 9.11
N GLU A 69 -2.08 11.99 9.87
CA GLU A 69 -0.68 11.61 9.65
C GLU A 69 -0.39 10.23 10.23
N ALA A 70 -0.95 9.93 11.40
CA ALA A 70 -0.88 8.60 12.00
C ALA A 70 -1.63 7.55 11.16
N ALA A 71 -2.76 7.92 10.55
CA ALA A 71 -3.54 7.04 9.67
C ALA A 71 -2.75 6.55 8.44
N VAL A 72 -1.77 7.32 7.96
CA VAL A 72 -0.85 6.92 6.88
C VAL A 72 0.50 6.42 7.42
N GLY A 73 0.54 5.92 8.67
CA GLY A 73 1.71 5.29 9.26
C GLY A 73 2.80 6.25 9.79
N SER A 74 2.48 7.53 10.01
CA SER A 74 3.44 8.51 10.50
C SER A 74 3.14 8.91 11.95
N ARG A 75 4.04 8.54 12.88
CA ARG A 75 3.89 8.81 14.32
C ARG A 75 4.22 10.26 14.72
N SER A 76 4.80 11.06 13.81
CA SER A 76 5.13 12.47 13.99
C SER A 76 5.16 13.17 12.64
N HIS A 77 5.02 14.50 12.67
CA HIS A 77 5.10 15.33 11.47
C HIS A 77 6.47 15.23 10.77
N ASP A 78 7.57 15.19 11.52
CA ASP A 78 8.91 15.04 10.95
C ASP A 78 9.06 13.70 10.21
N ARG A 79 8.52 12.61 10.78
CA ARG A 79 8.49 11.30 10.10
C ARG A 79 7.62 11.35 8.84
N TRP A 80 6.48 12.04 8.88
CA TRP A 80 5.61 12.24 7.72
C TRP A 80 6.37 12.98 6.60
N LEU A 81 7.09 14.05 6.94
CA LEU A 81 7.92 14.79 5.98
C LEU A 81 9.07 13.93 5.43
N ALA A 82 9.78 13.20 6.27
CA ALA A 82 10.92 12.36 5.88
C ALA A 82 10.49 11.21 4.95
N LEU A 83 9.40 10.50 5.28
CA LEU A 83 8.90 9.41 4.44
C LEU A 83 8.38 9.93 3.09
N GLY A 84 7.72 11.09 3.07
CA GLY A 84 7.28 11.70 1.82
C GLY A 84 8.44 12.16 0.95
N ARG A 85 9.51 12.67 1.57
CA ARG A 85 10.73 13.07 0.86
C ARG A 85 11.45 11.87 0.27
N MET A 86 11.63 10.81 1.06
CA MET A 86 12.25 9.56 0.59
C MET A 86 11.57 8.99 -0.66
N GLN A 87 10.22 8.97 -0.71
CA GLN A 87 9.47 8.52 -1.86
C GLN A 87 9.73 9.40 -3.09
N PHE A 88 9.73 10.71 -2.89
CA PHE A 88 9.95 11.69 -3.94
C PHE A 88 11.38 11.61 -4.50
N ASP A 89 12.39 11.65 -3.63
CA ASP A 89 13.80 11.60 -4.02
C ASP A 89 14.09 10.29 -4.79
N TYR A 90 13.54 9.16 -4.33
CA TYR A 90 13.69 7.88 -5.03
C TYR A 90 13.12 7.90 -6.45
N LEU A 91 11.92 8.44 -6.66
CA LEU A 91 11.35 8.51 -8.02
C LEU A 91 12.08 9.51 -8.91
N LEU A 92 12.64 10.60 -8.36
CA LEU A 92 13.52 11.51 -9.12
C LEU A 92 14.79 10.79 -9.59
N GLU A 93 15.46 10.05 -8.70
CA GLU A 93 16.64 9.24 -9.03
C GLU A 93 16.35 8.18 -10.10
N HIS A 94 15.08 7.74 -10.18
CA HIS A 94 14.59 6.77 -11.16
C HIS A 94 13.89 7.43 -12.37
N GLY A 95 14.15 8.70 -12.61
CA GLY A 95 13.80 9.38 -13.85
C GLY A 95 12.40 10.00 -13.89
N LEU A 96 11.75 10.26 -12.73
CA LEU A 96 10.54 11.08 -12.71
C LEU A 96 10.86 12.49 -13.23
N ARG A 97 10.10 12.98 -14.21
CA ARG A 97 10.26 14.27 -14.85
C ARG A 97 8.97 15.11 -14.78
N PRO A 98 9.05 16.44 -14.85
CA PRO A 98 7.87 17.32 -14.76
C PRO A 98 6.76 16.99 -15.78
N GLU A 99 7.13 16.63 -16.99
CA GLU A 99 6.19 16.30 -18.09
C GLU A 99 5.50 14.94 -17.93
N HIS A 100 5.97 14.07 -17.03
CA HIS A 100 5.35 12.75 -16.80
C HIS A 100 3.95 12.88 -16.19
N ARG A 101 3.06 11.97 -16.59
CA ARG A 101 1.78 11.76 -15.91
C ARG A 101 1.92 10.65 -14.88
N MET A 102 1.51 10.95 -13.67
CA MET A 102 1.66 10.05 -12.53
C MET A 102 0.31 9.65 -11.94
N LEU A 103 0.13 8.34 -11.72
CA LEU A 103 -0.95 7.78 -10.92
C LEU A 103 -0.41 7.34 -9.54
N ASP A 104 -0.95 7.90 -8.47
CA ASP A 104 -0.61 7.57 -7.07
C ASP A 104 -1.78 6.78 -6.46
N ILE A 105 -1.63 5.45 -6.40
CA ILE A 105 -2.61 4.51 -5.84
C ILE A 105 -2.47 4.52 -4.32
N GLY A 106 -3.57 4.79 -3.62
CA GLY A 106 -3.55 4.99 -2.17
C GLY A 106 -2.80 6.26 -1.79
N CYS A 107 -3.11 7.38 -2.47
CA CYS A 107 -2.41 8.66 -2.29
C CYS A 107 -2.50 9.23 -0.87
N GLY A 108 -3.40 8.69 -0.04
CA GLY A 108 -3.56 9.05 1.36
C GLY A 108 -3.83 10.56 1.56
N ASN A 109 -3.20 11.13 2.58
CA ASN A 109 -3.23 12.57 2.84
C ASN A 109 -2.17 13.38 2.05
N LEU A 110 -1.66 12.80 0.95
CA LEU A 110 -0.58 13.35 0.12
C LEU A 110 0.78 13.45 0.84
N ARG A 111 1.15 12.46 1.63
CA ARG A 111 2.47 12.42 2.31
C ARG A 111 3.64 12.59 1.33
N GLY A 112 3.68 11.80 0.26
CA GLY A 112 4.58 11.98 -0.89
C GLY A 112 3.96 12.89 -1.94
N GLY A 113 2.66 12.75 -2.15
CA GLY A 113 1.89 13.34 -3.24
C GLY A 113 2.04 14.85 -3.41
N TRP A 114 2.12 15.64 -2.33
CA TRP A 114 2.28 17.08 -2.47
C TRP A 114 3.61 17.47 -3.15
N ARG A 115 4.69 16.68 -2.98
CA ARG A 115 5.96 16.91 -3.67
C ARG A 115 5.89 16.54 -5.14
N PHE A 116 5.19 15.45 -5.45
CA PHE A 116 4.93 15.05 -6.83
C PHE A 116 4.09 16.11 -7.54
N ILE A 117 3.03 16.62 -6.91
CA ILE A 117 2.17 17.66 -7.45
C ILE A 117 2.97 18.96 -7.72
N ASP A 118 3.85 19.35 -6.80
CA ASP A 118 4.71 20.54 -6.96
C ASP A 118 5.66 20.40 -8.13
N HIS A 119 6.27 19.23 -8.29
CA HIS A 119 7.26 18.91 -9.32
C HIS A 119 6.64 18.74 -10.72
N LEU A 120 5.54 18.01 -10.83
CA LEU A 120 4.92 17.68 -12.10
C LEU A 120 4.23 18.90 -12.74
N ASP A 121 4.04 18.85 -14.06
CA ASP A 121 3.27 19.85 -14.78
C ASP A 121 1.81 19.87 -14.31
N THR A 122 1.13 20.99 -14.53
CA THR A 122 -0.25 21.22 -14.10
C THR A 122 -1.18 20.16 -14.70
N GLY A 123 -1.96 19.50 -13.84
CA GLY A 123 -2.90 18.45 -14.24
C GLY A 123 -2.27 17.06 -14.44
N HIS A 124 -0.97 16.88 -14.20
CA HIS A 124 -0.27 15.62 -14.45
C HIS A 124 -0.26 14.66 -13.24
N TYR A 125 -0.76 15.06 -12.09
CA TYR A 125 -0.89 14.19 -10.92
C TYR A 125 -2.31 13.66 -10.76
N TYR A 126 -2.43 12.33 -10.65
CA TYR A 126 -3.68 11.62 -10.39
C TYR A 126 -3.52 10.80 -9.12
N GLY A 127 -4.24 11.17 -8.06
CA GLY A 127 -4.28 10.43 -6.79
C GLY A 127 -5.60 9.70 -6.64
N ILE A 128 -5.55 8.42 -6.32
CA ILE A 128 -6.76 7.64 -5.98
C ILE A 128 -6.63 7.06 -4.59
N ASP A 129 -7.76 6.97 -3.88
CA ASP A 129 -7.82 6.35 -2.56
C ASP A 129 -9.21 5.75 -2.31
N ILE A 130 -9.30 4.74 -1.44
CA ILE A 130 -10.57 4.11 -1.07
C ILE A 130 -11.29 4.86 0.05
N SER A 131 -10.63 5.78 0.77
CA SER A 131 -11.15 6.48 1.94
C SER A 131 -11.53 7.92 1.64
N PRO A 132 -12.83 8.29 1.74
CA PRO A 132 -13.25 9.68 1.56
C PRO A 132 -12.68 10.61 2.64
N ASP A 133 -12.52 10.13 3.88
CA ASP A 133 -11.99 10.94 4.98
C ASP A 133 -10.52 11.34 4.72
N ILE A 134 -9.71 10.42 4.19
CA ILE A 134 -8.30 10.70 3.88
C ILE A 134 -8.16 11.64 2.67
N LEU A 135 -9.05 11.55 1.68
CA LEU A 135 -9.07 12.50 0.55
C LEU A 135 -9.46 13.91 0.98
N ILE A 136 -10.30 14.06 2.02
CA ILE A 136 -10.56 15.37 2.64
C ILE A 136 -9.27 15.88 3.30
N ALA A 137 -8.51 15.04 3.98
CA ALA A 137 -7.20 15.42 4.54
C ALA A 137 -6.19 15.76 3.43
N ALA A 138 -6.21 15.06 2.29
CA ALA A 138 -5.42 15.39 1.10
C ALA A 138 -5.71 16.79 0.59
N LYS A 139 -7.00 17.16 0.43
CA LYS A 139 -7.41 18.51 0.02
C LYS A 139 -6.92 19.58 1.00
N ARG A 140 -6.95 19.31 2.31
CA ARG A 140 -6.38 20.22 3.31
C ARG A 140 -4.87 20.40 3.16
N THR A 141 -4.14 19.32 2.81
CA THR A 141 -2.70 19.37 2.52
C THR A 141 -2.43 20.24 1.28
N LEU A 142 -3.19 20.09 0.20
CA LEU A 142 -3.11 20.96 -0.99
C LEU A 142 -3.29 22.43 -0.63
N THR A 143 -4.32 22.75 0.15
CA THR A 143 -4.60 24.13 0.58
C THR A 143 -3.45 24.71 1.41
N ARG A 144 -2.96 23.95 2.39
CA ARG A 144 -1.82 24.38 3.24
C ARG A 144 -0.52 24.59 2.47
N ARG A 145 -0.35 23.88 1.35
CA ARG A 145 0.84 23.97 0.48
C ARG A 145 0.67 24.96 -0.68
N GLY A 146 -0.53 25.51 -0.88
CA GLY A 146 -0.80 26.43 -1.99
C GLY A 146 -0.77 25.79 -3.38
N LEU A 147 -1.04 24.46 -3.46
CA LEU A 147 -0.88 23.67 -4.68
C LEU A 147 -2.17 23.47 -5.50
N GLN A 148 -3.25 24.18 -5.16
CA GLN A 148 -4.53 24.02 -5.87
C GLN A 148 -4.42 24.40 -7.36
N ALA A 149 -3.60 25.40 -7.69
CA ALA A 149 -3.34 25.83 -9.07
C ALA A 149 -2.67 24.76 -9.94
N LYS A 150 -2.04 23.75 -9.33
CA LYS A 150 -1.49 22.58 -10.04
C LYS A 150 -2.56 21.60 -10.54
N LEU A 151 -3.84 21.82 -10.18
CA LEU A 151 -4.99 21.03 -10.63
C LEU A 151 -4.81 19.51 -10.51
N PRO A 152 -4.41 18.96 -9.35
CA PRO A 152 -4.30 17.53 -9.19
C PRO A 152 -5.67 16.86 -9.21
N HIS A 153 -5.75 15.68 -9.83
CA HIS A 153 -6.96 14.85 -9.85
C HIS A 153 -6.98 13.97 -8.59
N LEU A 154 -7.95 14.15 -7.71
CA LEU A 154 -8.14 13.32 -6.52
C LEU A 154 -9.47 12.58 -6.59
N THR A 155 -9.43 11.26 -6.72
CA THR A 155 -10.60 10.42 -7.01
C THR A 155 -10.79 9.34 -5.94
N LEU A 156 -12.03 9.20 -5.47
CA LEU A 156 -12.43 8.07 -4.62
C LEU A 156 -12.68 6.87 -5.51
N THR A 157 -12.05 5.73 -5.20
CA THR A 157 -12.31 4.46 -5.90
C THR A 157 -12.81 3.37 -4.95
N GLY A 158 -13.45 2.34 -5.51
CA GLY A 158 -13.90 1.16 -4.76
C GLY A 158 -13.11 -0.09 -5.08
N ASP A 159 -12.28 -0.06 -6.13
CA ASP A 159 -11.50 -1.18 -6.66
C ASP A 159 -10.24 -0.68 -7.36
N LEU A 160 -9.43 -1.60 -7.87
CA LEU A 160 -8.23 -1.31 -8.65
C LEU A 160 -8.35 -1.77 -10.12
N ARG A 161 -9.58 -1.83 -10.66
CA ARG A 161 -9.82 -2.10 -12.09
C ARG A 161 -9.44 -0.93 -12.98
N LEU A 162 -9.36 0.27 -12.40
CA LEU A 162 -8.91 1.49 -13.06
C LEU A 162 -9.74 1.86 -14.32
N ASP A 163 -10.97 1.35 -14.45
CA ASP A 163 -11.81 1.48 -15.65
C ASP A 163 -12.12 2.94 -16.02
N PHE A 164 -12.07 3.86 -15.05
CA PHE A 164 -12.31 5.29 -15.26
C PHE A 164 -11.07 6.07 -15.75
N LEU A 165 -9.92 5.41 -15.87
CA LEU A 165 -8.66 6.01 -16.34
C LEU A 165 -8.41 5.66 -17.79
N PRO A 166 -7.79 6.56 -18.57
CA PRO A 166 -7.48 6.31 -19.98
C PRO A 166 -6.37 5.26 -20.15
N ASP A 167 -6.36 4.63 -21.31
CA ASP A 167 -5.31 3.71 -21.75
C ASP A 167 -4.04 4.49 -22.08
N ASP A 168 -2.86 3.84 -21.96
CA ASP A 168 -1.55 4.36 -22.40
C ASP A 168 -1.28 5.79 -21.91
N HIS A 169 -1.59 6.08 -20.64
CA HIS A 169 -1.62 7.46 -20.14
C HIS A 169 -0.57 7.79 -19.10
N PHE A 170 -0.17 6.83 -18.27
CA PHE A 170 0.72 7.09 -17.13
C PHE A 170 2.14 6.61 -17.39
N ASP A 171 3.10 7.52 -17.21
CA ASP A 171 4.53 7.23 -17.29
C ASP A 171 5.01 6.61 -15.96
N VAL A 172 4.41 7.01 -14.85
CA VAL A 172 4.71 6.50 -13.52
C VAL A 172 3.42 6.15 -12.78
N VAL A 173 3.29 4.89 -12.35
CA VAL A 173 2.29 4.47 -11.37
C VAL A 173 3.00 4.15 -10.06
N HIS A 174 2.45 4.58 -8.94
CA HIS A 174 3.06 4.46 -7.62
C HIS A 174 2.05 3.97 -6.60
N ALA A 175 2.44 3.00 -5.76
CA ALA A 175 1.63 2.54 -4.63
C ALA A 175 2.53 2.31 -3.41
N HIS A 176 2.55 3.26 -2.48
CA HIS A 176 3.41 3.16 -1.30
C HIS A 176 2.61 2.87 -0.04
N SER A 177 2.92 1.77 0.64
CA SER A 177 2.21 1.26 1.82
C SER A 177 0.72 0.95 1.55
N VAL A 178 0.41 0.48 0.35
CA VAL A 178 -0.94 0.01 -0.03
C VAL A 178 -1.01 -1.51 0.07
N PHE A 179 -0.09 -2.21 -0.57
CA PHE A 179 -0.14 -3.67 -0.66
C PHE A 179 0.34 -4.39 0.60
N SER A 180 1.00 -3.68 1.52
CA SER A 180 1.17 -4.15 2.91
C SER A 180 -0.15 -4.26 3.69
N HIS A 181 -1.21 -3.59 3.22
CA HIS A 181 -2.54 -3.58 3.83
C HIS A 181 -3.61 -4.25 2.95
N SER A 182 -3.21 -4.92 1.88
CA SER A 182 -4.12 -5.50 0.90
C SER A 182 -3.98 -7.01 0.80
N PRO A 183 -5.10 -7.76 0.75
CA PRO A 183 -5.05 -9.19 0.42
C PRO A 183 -4.56 -9.40 -1.01
N LEU A 184 -4.02 -10.59 -1.30
CA LEU A 184 -3.45 -10.92 -2.60
C LEU A 184 -4.42 -10.68 -3.77
N SER A 185 -5.72 -10.90 -3.56
CA SER A 185 -6.75 -10.64 -4.58
C SER A 185 -6.86 -9.18 -5.02
N VAL A 186 -6.54 -8.21 -4.15
CA VAL A 186 -6.51 -6.78 -4.49
C VAL A 186 -5.26 -6.44 -5.29
N ILE A 187 -4.13 -7.08 -4.96
CA ILE A 187 -2.87 -6.95 -5.72
C ILE A 187 -3.05 -7.55 -7.11
N ASP A 188 -3.67 -8.72 -7.19
CA ASP A 188 -4.00 -9.42 -8.44
C ASP A 188 -4.89 -8.56 -9.35
N GLU A 189 -5.96 -7.98 -8.81
CA GLU A 189 -6.83 -7.05 -9.55
C GLU A 189 -6.04 -5.85 -10.08
N CYS A 190 -5.16 -5.24 -9.26
CA CYS A 190 -4.33 -4.13 -9.71
C CYS A 190 -3.40 -4.52 -10.85
N LEU A 191 -2.70 -5.66 -10.72
CA LEU A 191 -1.77 -6.14 -11.75
C LEU A 191 -2.50 -6.53 -13.05
N ALA A 192 -3.73 -7.03 -12.95
CA ALA A 192 -4.56 -7.34 -14.13
C ALA A 192 -4.90 -6.09 -14.97
N HIS A 193 -4.96 -4.92 -14.35
CA HIS A 193 -5.46 -3.70 -14.99
C HIS A 193 -4.42 -2.59 -15.16
N VAL A 194 -3.37 -2.55 -14.34
CA VAL A 194 -2.37 -1.47 -14.37
C VAL A 194 -1.61 -1.40 -15.70
N GLY A 195 -1.39 -2.55 -16.36
CA GLY A 195 -0.73 -2.60 -17.67
C GLY A 195 -1.47 -1.79 -18.75
N ARG A 196 -2.80 -1.73 -18.71
CA ARG A 196 -3.62 -0.97 -19.67
C ARG A 196 -3.36 0.53 -19.56
N VAL A 197 -3.21 1.06 -18.36
CA VAL A 197 -3.07 2.50 -18.14
C VAL A 197 -1.62 3.00 -18.22
N LEU A 198 -0.63 2.09 -18.19
CA LEU A 198 0.79 2.44 -18.37
C LEU A 198 1.08 2.77 -19.84
N THR A 199 1.94 3.77 -20.06
CA THR A 199 2.58 3.99 -21.38
C THR A 199 3.57 2.84 -21.66
N ASP A 200 4.03 2.71 -22.92
CA ASP A 200 4.97 1.65 -23.33
C ASP A 200 6.31 1.68 -22.57
N THR A 201 6.73 2.87 -22.17
CA THR A 201 7.95 3.10 -21.38
C THR A 201 7.68 3.34 -19.90
N GLY A 202 6.41 3.34 -19.50
CA GLY A 202 5.98 3.58 -18.14
C GLY A 202 6.27 2.42 -17.21
N PHE A 203 6.31 2.72 -15.92
CA PHE A 203 6.51 1.71 -14.88
C PHE A 203 5.56 1.89 -13.71
N PHE A 204 5.34 0.81 -12.99
CA PHE A 204 4.60 0.78 -11.73
C PHE A 204 5.49 0.33 -10.59
N ASP A 205 5.71 1.21 -9.61
CA ASP A 205 6.43 0.92 -8.37
C ASP A 205 5.46 0.72 -7.22
N PHE A 206 5.54 -0.42 -6.55
CA PHE A 206 4.76 -0.65 -5.34
C PHE A 206 5.59 -1.22 -4.21
N THR A 207 5.20 -0.90 -2.96
CA THR A 207 5.81 -1.47 -1.76
C THR A 207 4.92 -2.52 -1.10
N PHE A 208 5.54 -3.47 -0.41
CA PHE A 208 4.89 -4.56 0.32
C PHE A 208 5.70 -4.97 1.55
N ASP A 209 5.06 -5.60 2.52
CA ASP A 209 5.76 -6.19 3.67
C ASP A 209 6.26 -7.58 3.28
N ARG A 210 7.61 -7.72 3.28
CA ARG A 210 8.29 -8.93 2.83
C ARG A 210 8.40 -9.97 3.93
N THR A 211 8.25 -11.24 3.57
CA THR A 211 8.60 -12.39 4.40
C THR A 211 9.42 -13.40 3.62
N GLU A 212 10.43 -13.97 4.27
CA GLU A 212 11.18 -15.12 3.74
C GLU A 212 10.55 -16.47 4.16
N GLY A 213 9.65 -16.43 5.15
CA GLY A 213 8.93 -17.59 5.67
C GLY A 213 7.58 -17.83 4.99
N THR A 214 6.65 -18.38 5.75
CA THR A 214 5.27 -18.56 5.31
C THR A 214 4.57 -17.21 5.23
N GLU A 215 3.87 -16.98 4.12
CA GLU A 215 3.01 -15.82 3.95
C GLU A 215 1.90 -15.81 5.00
N HIS A 216 1.63 -14.66 5.55
CA HIS A 216 0.68 -14.53 6.65
C HIS A 216 0.09 -13.14 6.72
N GLN A 217 -0.98 -13.02 7.51
CA GLN A 217 -1.58 -11.73 7.85
C GLN A 217 -1.60 -11.53 9.36
N VAL A 218 -1.47 -10.28 9.80
CA VAL A 218 -1.68 -9.87 11.18
C VAL A 218 -2.98 -9.08 11.25
N LEU A 219 -3.97 -9.65 11.97
CA LEU A 219 -5.35 -9.17 11.90
C LEU A 219 -5.87 -9.17 10.45
N ARG A 220 -6.64 -8.15 10.04
CA ARG A 220 -7.00 -7.89 8.63
C ARG A 220 -6.31 -6.66 8.06
N GLU A 221 -5.27 -6.22 8.70
CA GLU A 221 -4.65 -4.92 8.41
C GLU A 221 -3.27 -5.04 7.77
N ASP A 222 -2.47 -6.06 8.14
CA ASP A 222 -1.10 -6.20 7.66
C ASP A 222 -0.91 -7.55 6.98
N PHE A 223 -0.40 -7.55 5.75
CA PHE A 223 -0.20 -8.74 4.91
C PHE A 223 1.28 -8.84 4.53
N TYR A 224 1.83 -10.04 4.68
CA TYR A 224 3.24 -10.35 4.44
C TYR A 224 3.36 -11.34 3.30
N TYR A 225 4.07 -10.96 2.23
CA TYR A 225 4.23 -11.74 1.02
C TYR A 225 5.69 -12.09 0.76
N ARG A 226 5.89 -13.20 0.06
CA ARG A 226 7.17 -13.54 -0.53
C ARG A 226 7.37 -12.75 -1.82
N THR A 227 8.60 -12.36 -2.10
CA THR A 227 8.95 -11.68 -3.36
C THR A 227 8.55 -12.52 -4.58
N ASP A 228 8.88 -13.83 -4.57
CA ASP A 228 8.58 -14.73 -5.67
C ASP A 228 7.08 -14.83 -5.99
N THR A 229 6.22 -14.79 -4.97
CA THR A 229 4.76 -14.78 -5.16
C THR A 229 4.31 -13.58 -5.99
N LEU A 230 4.79 -12.38 -5.65
CA LEU A 230 4.39 -11.16 -6.34
C LEU A 230 5.01 -11.04 -7.74
N LEU A 231 6.26 -11.50 -7.92
CA LEU A 231 6.88 -11.57 -9.26
C LEU A 231 6.13 -12.55 -10.17
N THR A 232 5.75 -13.72 -9.65
CA THR A 232 4.96 -14.72 -10.38
C THR A 232 3.57 -14.16 -10.73
N LEU A 233 2.91 -13.47 -9.80
CA LEU A 233 1.62 -12.85 -10.02
C LEU A 233 1.68 -11.81 -11.14
N ALA A 234 2.69 -10.95 -11.17
CA ALA A 234 2.88 -9.97 -12.23
C ALA A 234 3.08 -10.67 -13.60
N ALA A 235 3.87 -11.75 -13.65
CA ALA A 235 4.10 -12.53 -14.86
C ALA A 235 2.81 -13.18 -15.40
N GLN A 236 1.88 -13.61 -14.54
CA GLN A 236 0.56 -14.13 -14.95
C GLN A 236 -0.25 -13.08 -15.75
N HIS A 237 -0.07 -11.80 -15.44
CA HIS A 237 -0.67 -10.67 -16.16
C HIS A 237 0.20 -10.14 -17.31
N ARG A 238 1.22 -10.90 -17.76
CA ARG A 238 2.14 -10.54 -18.86
C ARG A 238 2.91 -9.25 -18.58
N LEU A 239 3.20 -8.98 -17.33
CA LEU A 239 4.01 -7.85 -16.87
C LEU A 239 5.42 -8.33 -16.55
N HIS A 240 6.41 -7.51 -16.88
CA HIS A 240 7.79 -7.69 -16.44
C HIS A 240 7.95 -7.09 -15.05
N ALA A 241 8.47 -7.84 -14.11
CA ALA A 241 8.62 -7.40 -12.73
C ALA A 241 10.05 -7.62 -12.22
N ARG A 242 10.55 -6.67 -11.44
CA ARG A 242 11.87 -6.73 -10.80
C ARG A 242 11.80 -6.27 -9.35
N PHE A 243 12.48 -7.00 -8.47
CA PHE A 243 12.73 -6.57 -7.10
C PHE A 243 13.76 -5.43 -7.08
N MET A 244 13.48 -4.37 -6.32
CA MET A 244 14.31 -3.17 -6.28
C MET A 244 15.26 -3.23 -5.07
N GLU A 245 16.45 -3.79 -5.26
CA GLU A 245 17.46 -3.97 -4.20
C GLU A 245 17.99 -2.64 -3.64
N ASP A 246 18.01 -1.60 -4.45
CA ASP A 246 18.42 -0.26 -4.06
C ASP A 246 17.43 0.39 -3.09
N TRP A 247 16.13 0.02 -3.18
CA TRP A 247 15.11 0.44 -2.23
C TRP A 247 15.35 -0.13 -0.82
N GLU A 248 15.90 -1.33 -0.69
CA GLU A 248 16.21 -1.95 0.61
C GLU A 248 17.20 -1.13 1.46
N LYS A 249 17.96 -0.22 0.84
CA LYS A 249 18.88 0.70 1.52
C LYS A 249 18.18 1.90 2.15
N GLN A 250 16.91 2.11 1.83
CA GLN A 250 16.12 3.22 2.37
C GLN A 250 15.69 2.93 3.82
N PRO A 251 15.52 3.96 4.67
CA PRO A 251 15.11 3.81 6.08
C PRO A 251 13.61 3.49 6.20
N HIS A 252 13.12 2.58 5.37
CA HIS A 252 11.74 2.13 5.32
C HIS A 252 11.70 0.60 5.43
N GLY A 253 10.80 0.08 6.25
CA GLY A 253 10.74 -1.36 6.52
C GLY A 253 10.01 -2.21 5.48
N GLN A 254 9.58 -1.62 4.35
CA GLN A 254 8.90 -2.33 3.27
C GLN A 254 9.84 -2.54 2.08
N SER A 255 9.69 -3.66 1.39
CA SER A 255 10.36 -3.96 0.14
C SER A 255 9.61 -3.37 -1.06
N LYS A 256 10.28 -3.27 -2.23
CA LYS A 256 9.68 -2.68 -3.44
C LYS A 256 9.84 -3.59 -4.65
N ILE A 257 8.80 -3.64 -5.47
CA ILE A 257 8.82 -4.23 -6.82
C ILE A 257 8.48 -3.15 -7.83
N ARG A 258 9.20 -3.15 -8.95
CA ARG A 258 8.89 -2.39 -10.17
C ARG A 258 8.32 -3.32 -11.23
N VAL A 259 7.27 -2.85 -11.90
CA VAL A 259 6.56 -3.58 -12.95
C VAL A 259 6.45 -2.72 -14.20
N SER A 260 6.49 -3.31 -15.38
CA SER A 260 6.33 -2.63 -16.67
C SER A 260 5.72 -3.54 -17.72
N ARG A 261 5.22 -2.96 -18.83
CA ARG A 261 4.74 -3.69 -19.99
C ARG A 261 5.89 -4.28 -20.83
N SER A 262 6.98 -3.56 -20.92
CA SER A 262 8.19 -3.94 -21.64
C SER A 262 9.30 -4.40 -20.68
N PRO A 263 10.28 -5.20 -21.13
CA PRO A 263 11.41 -5.59 -20.30
C PRO A 263 12.09 -4.38 -19.66
N LEU A 264 12.30 -4.48 -18.34
CA LEU A 264 12.99 -3.45 -17.58
C LEU A 264 14.49 -3.43 -17.96
N PRO A 265 15.09 -2.26 -18.16
CA PRO A 265 16.53 -2.18 -18.38
C PRO A 265 17.29 -2.80 -17.20
N SER A 266 18.39 -3.48 -17.50
CA SER A 266 19.27 -4.15 -16.52
C SER A 266 19.88 -3.18 -15.53
#